data_36f42bbaa6961a863f981a3643b88e72
#
_entry.id   36f42bbaa6961a863f981a3643b88e72
#
_cell.length_a   1.000
_cell.length_b   1.000
_cell.length_c   1.000
_cell.angle_alpha   90.00
_cell.angle_beta   90.00
_cell.angle_gamma   90.00
#
_symmetry.space_group_name_H-M   'P 1'
#
loop_
_entity.id
_entity.type
_entity.pdbx_description
1 polymer ?
#
loop_
_entity_poly.entity_id
_entity_poly.type
_entity_poly.pdbx_seq_one_letter_code
_entity_poly.pdbx_strand_id
1 'polypeptide(L)'
;MILILCGKSASGKDTILNDFIQDGFVHKIVSYTTRPKRDGEVNGIDYNFVTERQFIDMMNEGLFFQTRQYNTNVNGHLDTWYYGSKKVEIDKNIHFGCIVDMGGVRDYVNTYGKENVFVVYVDAPDEIRKQRCIKRGSFDETEWNRRLEDDTIKFDINNPEVYNLINRVVENTGDIRDAKFEISYDFYNYIMDRYKNENHTRFGGNK
;
A
#
# COMPACT_ATOMS: atom_id res chain seq x y z
N MET A 1 -4.51 -3.83 13.45
CA MET A 1 -4.44 -2.54 12.69
C MET A 1 -3.81 -2.77 11.33
N ILE A 2 -4.13 -1.95 10.33
CA ILE A 2 -3.54 -2.01 8.98
C ILE A 2 -2.77 -0.72 8.72
N LEU A 3 -1.46 -0.83 8.48
CA LEU A 3 -0.61 0.24 7.96
C LEU A 3 -0.63 0.20 6.44
N ILE A 4 -1.07 1.27 5.82
CA ILE A 4 -1.04 1.41 4.36
C ILE A 4 0.02 2.44 3.98
N LEU A 5 0.95 2.04 3.13
CA LEU A 5 1.84 2.97 2.46
C LEU A 5 1.31 3.25 1.06
N CYS A 6 1.09 4.51 0.73
CA CYS A 6 0.69 4.96 -0.60
C CYS A 6 1.61 6.09 -1.07
N GLY A 7 1.50 6.49 -2.32
CA GLY A 7 2.31 7.56 -2.92
C GLY A 7 2.90 7.17 -4.26
N LYS A 8 3.53 8.12 -4.91
CA LYS A 8 4.02 8.02 -6.29
C LYS A 8 5.07 6.92 -6.47
N SER A 9 5.26 6.46 -7.70
CA SER A 9 6.27 5.45 -8.06
C SER A 9 7.68 5.87 -7.63
N ALA A 10 8.48 4.91 -7.16
CA ALA A 10 9.85 5.11 -6.67
C ALA A 10 10.00 6.07 -5.46
N SER A 11 8.94 6.39 -4.71
CA SER A 11 9.04 7.16 -3.46
C SER A 11 9.70 6.38 -2.29
N GLY A 12 9.89 5.04 -2.44
CA GLY A 12 10.58 4.20 -1.45
C GLY A 12 9.67 3.32 -0.59
N LYS A 13 8.37 3.30 -0.84
CA LYS A 13 7.36 2.51 -0.09
C LYS A 13 7.72 1.04 0.06
N ASP A 14 8.17 0.40 -1.04
CA ASP A 14 8.52 -1.02 -1.03
C ASP A 14 9.66 -1.30 -0.05
N THR A 15 10.69 -0.46 -0.06
CA THR A 15 11.83 -0.59 0.84
C THR A 15 11.40 -0.43 2.30
N ILE A 16 10.61 0.62 2.59
CA ILE A 16 10.10 0.88 3.94
C ILE A 16 9.22 -0.29 4.43
N LEU A 17 8.28 -0.75 3.60
CA LEU A 17 7.40 -1.86 3.99
C LEU A 17 8.18 -3.15 4.21
N ASN A 18 9.12 -3.48 3.33
CA ASN A 18 9.94 -4.69 3.47
C ASN A 18 10.78 -4.66 4.76
N ASP A 19 11.36 -3.52 5.10
CA ASP A 19 12.09 -3.36 6.36
C ASP A 19 11.16 -3.55 7.57
N PHE A 20 9.95 -2.96 7.55
CA PHE A 20 8.98 -3.17 8.63
C PHE A 20 8.53 -4.63 8.78
N ILE A 21 8.45 -5.37 7.67
CA ILE A 21 8.15 -6.81 7.68
C ILE A 21 9.33 -7.59 8.27
N GLN A 22 10.57 -7.28 7.87
CA GLN A 22 11.78 -7.93 8.38
C GLN A 22 11.99 -7.67 9.87
N ASP A 23 11.69 -6.46 10.34
CA ASP A 23 11.76 -6.08 11.75
C ASP A 23 10.59 -6.66 12.58
N GLY A 24 9.65 -7.37 11.96
CA GLY A 24 8.46 -7.92 12.63
C GLY A 24 7.44 -6.86 13.07
N PHE A 25 7.56 -5.64 12.58
CA PHE A 25 6.68 -4.52 12.93
C PHE A 25 5.28 -4.69 12.36
N VAL A 26 5.16 -5.22 11.13
CA VAL A 26 3.90 -5.57 10.49
C VAL A 26 4.00 -6.90 9.73
N HIS A 27 2.88 -7.60 9.58
CA HIS A 27 2.73 -8.73 8.68
C HIS A 27 2.26 -8.26 7.30
N LYS A 28 2.90 -8.73 6.24
CA LYS A 28 2.51 -8.35 4.88
C LYS A 28 1.12 -8.88 4.53
N ILE A 29 0.25 -8.02 4.00
CA ILE A 29 -0.95 -8.48 3.27
C ILE A 29 -0.51 -8.87 1.87
N VAL A 30 -0.50 -10.18 1.59
CA VAL A 30 -0.08 -10.70 0.29
C VAL A 30 -1.27 -10.74 -0.66
N SER A 31 -1.28 -9.82 -1.63
CA SER A 31 -2.32 -9.74 -2.67
C SER A 31 -2.13 -10.83 -3.72
N TYR A 32 -3.20 -11.11 -4.46
CA TYR A 32 -3.22 -12.01 -5.62
C TYR A 32 -3.02 -11.21 -6.90
N THR A 33 -2.34 -11.81 -7.88
CA THR A 33 -2.16 -11.18 -9.19
C THR A 33 -2.05 -12.19 -10.31
N THR A 34 -2.53 -11.79 -11.50
CA THR A 34 -2.32 -12.54 -12.74
C THR A 34 -1.07 -12.09 -13.48
N ARG A 35 -0.42 -11.00 -13.03
CA ARG A 35 0.84 -10.56 -13.59
C ARG A 35 1.89 -11.68 -13.51
N PRO A 36 2.64 -11.95 -14.57
CA PRO A 36 3.76 -12.87 -14.51
C PRO A 36 4.76 -12.48 -13.41
N LYS A 37 5.25 -13.50 -12.70
CA LYS A 37 6.27 -13.34 -11.67
C LYS A 37 7.54 -12.78 -12.28
N ARG A 38 8.14 -11.76 -11.68
CA ARG A 38 9.43 -11.20 -12.05
C ARG A 38 10.58 -11.99 -11.44
N ASP A 39 11.78 -11.80 -11.99
CA ASP A 39 13.00 -12.37 -11.39
C ASP A 39 13.17 -11.87 -9.95
N GLY A 40 13.48 -12.80 -9.04
CA GLY A 40 13.63 -12.52 -7.61
C GLY A 40 12.35 -12.50 -6.79
N GLU A 41 11.16 -12.41 -7.41
CA GLU A 41 9.90 -12.48 -6.65
C GLU A 41 9.60 -13.93 -6.21
N VAL A 42 8.93 -14.09 -5.05
CA VAL A 42 8.58 -15.38 -4.47
C VAL A 42 7.07 -15.47 -4.31
N ASN A 43 6.48 -16.58 -4.84
CA ASN A 43 5.04 -16.83 -4.68
C ASN A 43 4.67 -17.03 -3.21
N GLY A 44 3.59 -16.38 -2.78
CA GLY A 44 3.14 -16.38 -1.40
C GLY A 44 3.87 -15.39 -0.48
N ILE A 45 4.91 -14.72 -0.98
CA ILE A 45 5.66 -13.68 -0.26
C ILE A 45 5.44 -12.31 -0.92
N ASP A 46 5.79 -12.18 -2.21
CA ASP A 46 5.61 -10.92 -2.92
C ASP A 46 4.16 -10.75 -3.35
N TYR A 47 3.64 -11.75 -4.02
CA TYR A 47 2.24 -11.94 -4.42
C TYR A 47 1.87 -13.41 -4.40
N ASN A 48 0.57 -13.69 -4.33
CA ASN A 48 0.02 -14.98 -4.74
C ASN A 48 -0.19 -14.91 -6.26
N PHE A 49 0.75 -15.47 -7.04
CA PHE A 49 0.67 -15.49 -8.49
C PHE A 49 -0.30 -16.58 -8.93
N VAL A 50 -1.35 -16.19 -9.64
CA VAL A 50 -2.43 -17.08 -10.11
C VAL A 50 -2.66 -16.88 -11.60
N THR A 51 -3.27 -17.86 -12.25
CA THR A 51 -3.76 -17.71 -13.62
C THR A 51 -5.00 -16.79 -13.66
N GLU A 52 -5.28 -16.20 -14.82
CA GLU A 52 -6.46 -15.36 -15.01
C GLU A 52 -7.74 -16.13 -14.65
N ARG A 53 -7.85 -17.39 -15.09
CA ARG A 53 -8.99 -18.27 -14.76
C ARG A 53 -9.16 -18.41 -13.26
N GLN A 54 -8.08 -18.75 -12.53
CA GLN A 54 -8.13 -18.86 -11.07
C GLN A 54 -8.54 -17.55 -10.41
N PHE A 55 -8.05 -16.42 -10.91
CA PHE A 55 -8.41 -15.12 -10.39
C PHE A 55 -9.90 -14.81 -10.57
N ILE A 56 -10.45 -15.09 -11.76
CA ILE A 56 -11.86 -14.89 -12.09
C ILE A 56 -12.74 -15.81 -11.22
N ASP A 57 -12.36 -17.09 -11.05
CA ASP A 57 -13.09 -18.02 -10.20
C ASP A 57 -13.13 -17.51 -8.75
N MET A 58 -11.99 -17.06 -8.21
CA MET A 58 -11.90 -16.46 -6.86
C MET A 58 -12.73 -15.18 -6.72
N MET A 59 -12.78 -14.35 -7.76
CA MET A 59 -13.60 -13.14 -7.78
C MET A 59 -15.10 -13.48 -7.77
N ASN A 60 -15.52 -14.46 -8.55
CA ASN A 60 -16.91 -14.93 -8.60
C ASN A 60 -17.35 -15.57 -7.28
N GLU A 61 -16.44 -16.21 -6.56
CA GLU A 61 -16.66 -16.73 -5.21
C GLU A 61 -16.70 -15.63 -4.12
N GLY A 62 -16.47 -14.36 -4.48
CA GLY A 62 -16.47 -13.24 -3.54
C GLY A 62 -15.31 -13.23 -2.54
N LEU A 63 -14.19 -13.87 -2.88
CA LEU A 63 -13.04 -14.00 -2.00
C LEU A 63 -12.26 -12.68 -1.84
N PHE A 64 -12.42 -11.75 -2.78
CA PHE A 64 -11.75 -10.46 -2.74
C PHE A 64 -12.69 -9.37 -2.25
N PHE A 65 -12.21 -8.52 -1.34
CA PHE A 65 -12.94 -7.31 -0.95
C PHE A 65 -12.62 -6.14 -1.87
N GLN A 66 -11.50 -6.21 -2.59
CA GLN A 66 -11.12 -5.27 -3.64
C GLN A 66 -10.46 -6.00 -4.80
N THR A 67 -10.67 -5.50 -6.00
CA THR A 67 -9.96 -5.90 -7.22
C THR A 67 -9.57 -4.67 -8.03
N ARG A 68 -8.45 -4.77 -8.75
CA ARG A 68 -7.96 -3.76 -9.71
C ARG A 68 -7.51 -4.44 -10.97
N GLN A 69 -7.62 -3.74 -12.09
CA GLN A 69 -7.05 -4.18 -13.36
C GLN A 69 -6.17 -3.07 -13.94
N TYR A 70 -5.09 -3.46 -14.57
CA TYR A 70 -4.17 -2.56 -15.24
C TYR A 70 -3.88 -3.08 -16.63
N ASN A 71 -4.18 -2.27 -17.65
CA ASN A 71 -3.76 -2.55 -18.99
C ASN A 71 -2.26 -2.25 -19.13
N THR A 72 -1.55 -3.15 -19.73
CA THR A 72 -0.11 -3.04 -19.94
C THR A 72 0.27 -3.47 -21.35
N ASN A 73 1.47 -3.14 -21.76
CA ASN A 73 2.03 -3.61 -23.02
C ASN A 73 3.19 -4.57 -22.71
N VAL A 74 3.04 -5.83 -23.12
CA VAL A 74 4.07 -6.85 -22.96
C VAL A 74 4.55 -7.25 -24.35
N ASN A 75 5.79 -6.91 -24.69
CA ASN A 75 6.40 -7.23 -25.99
C ASN A 75 5.57 -6.75 -27.19
N GLY A 76 4.95 -5.57 -27.08
CA GLY A 76 4.13 -5.01 -28.15
C GLY A 76 2.67 -5.47 -28.17
N HIS A 77 2.26 -6.35 -27.27
CA HIS A 77 0.88 -6.83 -27.14
C HIS A 77 0.21 -6.23 -25.90
N LEU A 78 -1.03 -5.76 -26.04
CA LEU A 78 -1.86 -5.35 -24.94
C LEU A 78 -2.19 -6.57 -24.08
N ASP A 79 -1.95 -6.44 -22.78
CA ASP A 79 -2.27 -7.43 -21.76
C ASP A 79 -3.00 -6.75 -20.60
N THR A 80 -3.77 -7.51 -19.83
CA THR A 80 -4.49 -7.00 -18.65
C THR A 80 -4.10 -7.80 -17.44
N TRP A 81 -3.55 -7.11 -16.46
CA TRP A 81 -3.20 -7.73 -15.17
C TRP A 81 -4.22 -7.38 -14.09
N TYR A 82 -4.65 -8.41 -13.40
CA TYR A 82 -5.57 -8.30 -12.28
C TYR A 82 -4.81 -8.37 -10.95
N TYR A 83 -5.32 -7.62 -9.99
CA TYR A 83 -4.85 -7.63 -8.60
C TYR A 83 -6.04 -7.73 -7.67
N GLY A 84 -5.95 -8.54 -6.61
CA GLY A 84 -7.03 -8.70 -5.65
C GLY A 84 -6.50 -8.94 -4.24
N SER A 85 -7.22 -8.44 -3.25
CA SER A 85 -6.87 -8.64 -1.84
C SER A 85 -8.02 -9.33 -1.10
N LYS A 86 -7.68 -10.38 -0.35
CA LYS A 86 -8.60 -11.02 0.61
C LYS A 86 -8.63 -10.23 1.91
N LYS A 87 -9.74 -10.33 2.63
CA LYS A 87 -9.83 -9.76 3.98
C LYS A 87 -8.87 -10.46 4.92
N VAL A 88 -8.29 -9.69 5.83
CA VAL A 88 -7.55 -10.18 7.00
C VAL A 88 -8.39 -9.93 8.25
N GLU A 89 -8.27 -10.78 9.25
CA GLU A 89 -8.89 -10.56 10.53
C GLU A 89 -8.08 -9.54 11.34
N ILE A 90 -8.75 -8.50 11.82
CA ILE A 90 -8.11 -7.47 12.64
C ILE A 90 -8.01 -8.00 14.07
N ASP A 91 -6.80 -8.30 14.50
CA ASP A 91 -6.45 -8.60 15.89
C ASP A 91 -5.77 -7.39 16.53
N LYS A 92 -5.92 -7.23 17.86
CA LYS A 92 -5.33 -6.10 18.59
C LYS A 92 -3.81 -6.16 18.65
N ASN A 93 -3.26 -7.36 18.65
CA ASN A 93 -1.82 -7.61 18.80
C ASN A 93 -1.11 -7.84 17.47
N ILE A 94 -1.87 -7.91 16.36
CA ILE A 94 -1.34 -8.18 15.03
C ILE A 94 -1.57 -6.96 14.14
N HIS A 95 -0.48 -6.46 13.59
CA HIS A 95 -0.52 -5.35 12.66
C HIS A 95 -0.15 -5.85 11.26
N PHE A 96 -0.90 -5.41 10.28
CA PHE A 96 -0.68 -5.74 8.89
C PHE A 96 -0.15 -4.53 8.12
N GLY A 97 0.60 -4.79 7.05
CA GLY A 97 1.11 -3.74 6.16
C GLY A 97 0.88 -4.07 4.70
N CYS A 98 0.53 -3.07 3.91
CA CYS A 98 0.43 -3.19 2.46
C CYS A 98 0.72 -1.87 1.74
N ILE A 99 0.93 -1.98 0.43
CA ILE A 99 1.05 -0.85 -0.49
C ILE A 99 -0.12 -0.93 -1.47
N VAL A 100 -0.87 0.16 -1.58
CA VAL A 100 -1.96 0.30 -2.53
C VAL A 100 -2.01 1.72 -3.11
N ASP A 101 -2.74 1.89 -4.22
CA ASP A 101 -3.09 3.21 -4.74
C ASP A 101 -4.25 3.84 -3.94
N MET A 102 -4.62 5.08 -4.26
CA MET A 102 -5.69 5.78 -3.51
C MET A 102 -7.07 5.12 -3.65
N GLY A 103 -7.32 4.41 -4.76
CA GLY A 103 -8.52 3.59 -4.89
C GLY A 103 -8.52 2.43 -3.88
N GLY A 104 -7.36 1.76 -3.74
CA GLY A 104 -7.16 0.73 -2.73
C GLY A 104 -7.30 1.26 -1.31
N VAL A 105 -6.74 2.45 -1.02
CA VAL A 105 -6.92 3.11 0.30
C VAL A 105 -8.41 3.27 0.64
N ARG A 106 -9.24 3.76 -0.32
CA ARG A 106 -10.70 3.89 -0.11
C ARG A 106 -11.35 2.55 0.21
N ASP A 107 -10.98 1.49 -0.52
CA ASP A 107 -11.56 0.16 -0.29
C ASP A 107 -11.17 -0.40 1.08
N TYR A 108 -9.93 -0.20 1.51
CA TYR A 108 -9.50 -0.60 2.86
C TYR A 108 -10.25 0.17 3.94
N VAL A 109 -10.36 1.50 3.82
CA VAL A 109 -11.11 2.34 4.76
C VAL A 109 -12.58 1.95 4.81
N ASN A 110 -13.21 1.71 3.66
CA ASN A 110 -14.63 1.29 3.59
C ASN A 110 -14.85 -0.11 4.19
N THR A 111 -13.86 -1.01 4.07
CA THR A 111 -13.98 -2.39 4.52
C THR A 111 -13.70 -2.56 6.00
N TYR A 112 -12.73 -1.82 6.53
CA TYR A 112 -12.21 -2.02 7.88
C TYR A 112 -12.56 -0.88 8.85
N GLY A 113 -13.07 0.26 8.33
CA GLY A 113 -13.26 1.47 9.09
C GLY A 113 -11.96 2.30 9.20
N LYS A 114 -12.11 3.61 9.19
CA LYS A 114 -10.98 4.55 9.26
C LYS A 114 -10.13 4.34 10.53
N GLU A 115 -10.77 3.96 11.62
CA GLU A 115 -10.13 3.68 12.92
C GLU A 115 -9.22 2.44 12.93
N ASN A 116 -9.36 1.54 11.95
CA ASN A 116 -8.55 0.33 11.83
C ASN A 116 -7.42 0.44 10.80
N VAL A 117 -7.36 1.57 10.08
CA VAL A 117 -6.43 1.79 8.97
C VAL A 117 -5.62 3.05 9.23
N PHE A 118 -4.31 2.95 9.16
CA PHE A 118 -3.41 4.09 9.24
C PHE A 118 -2.72 4.27 7.87
N VAL A 119 -3.01 5.40 7.22
CA VAL A 119 -2.56 5.67 5.84
C VAL A 119 -1.41 6.66 5.87
N VAL A 120 -0.27 6.26 5.34
CA VAL A 120 0.90 7.10 5.16
C VAL A 120 1.15 7.34 3.68
N TYR A 121 1.16 8.59 3.30
CA TYR A 121 1.62 9.02 1.99
C TYR A 121 3.13 9.25 2.04
N VAL A 122 3.89 8.41 1.34
CA VAL A 122 5.34 8.55 1.24
C VAL A 122 5.66 9.39 0.02
N ASP A 123 6.17 10.59 0.25
CA ASP A 123 6.53 11.54 -0.79
C ASP A 123 8.02 11.58 -1.08
N ALA A 124 8.37 11.91 -2.30
CA ALA A 124 9.72 12.26 -2.72
C ALA A 124 9.65 13.07 -4.01
N PRO A 125 10.49 14.11 -4.19
CA PRO A 125 10.59 14.88 -5.42
C PRO A 125 10.84 14.03 -6.65
N ASP A 126 10.35 14.48 -7.80
CA ASP A 126 10.41 13.74 -9.06
C ASP A 126 11.87 13.45 -9.47
N GLU A 127 12.80 14.36 -9.21
CA GLU A 127 14.22 14.20 -9.47
C GLU A 127 14.83 13.04 -8.68
N ILE A 128 14.48 12.93 -7.40
CA ILE A 128 14.94 11.85 -6.52
C ILE A 128 14.33 10.52 -6.96
N ARG A 129 13.04 10.51 -7.28
CA ARG A 129 12.33 9.31 -7.77
C ARG A 129 12.92 8.82 -9.09
N LYS A 130 13.22 9.75 -10.04
CA LYS A 130 13.88 9.45 -11.32
C LYS A 130 15.27 8.85 -11.12
N GLN A 131 16.08 9.45 -10.25
CA GLN A 131 17.41 8.93 -9.92
C GLN A 131 17.36 7.52 -9.31
N ARG A 132 16.37 7.25 -8.44
CA ARG A 132 16.15 5.91 -7.86
C ARG A 132 15.79 4.88 -8.94
N CYS A 133 14.97 5.25 -9.94
CA CYS A 133 14.67 4.38 -11.08
C CYS A 133 15.91 4.09 -11.93
N ILE A 134 16.72 5.09 -12.23
CA ILE A 134 17.97 4.93 -12.99
C ILE A 134 18.94 3.98 -12.23
N LYS A 135 19.12 4.19 -10.95
CA LYS A 135 20.00 3.38 -10.10
C LYS A 135 19.58 1.89 -10.03
N ARG A 136 18.30 1.58 -10.19
CA ARG A 136 17.79 0.20 -10.24
C ARG A 136 18.11 -0.54 -11.55
N GLY A 137 18.66 0.14 -12.56
CA GLY A 137 19.09 -0.46 -13.83
C GLY A 137 17.97 -0.80 -14.81
N SER A 138 16.72 -0.44 -14.52
CA SER A 138 15.54 -0.69 -15.36
C SER A 138 14.84 0.60 -15.78
N PHE A 139 15.60 1.68 -15.99
CA PHE A 139 15.03 2.97 -16.37
C PHE A 139 14.69 3.00 -17.87
N ASP A 140 13.44 3.29 -18.17
CA ASP A 140 12.93 3.63 -19.48
C ASP A 140 12.22 4.98 -19.40
N GLU A 141 12.59 5.93 -20.25
CA GLU A 141 12.08 7.31 -20.18
C GLU A 141 10.60 7.40 -20.57
N THR A 142 10.14 6.59 -21.53
CA THR A 142 8.74 6.56 -21.95
C THR A 142 7.87 6.03 -20.82
N GLU A 143 8.27 4.93 -20.19
CA GLU A 143 7.56 4.36 -19.04
C GLU A 143 7.62 5.29 -17.82
N TRP A 144 8.72 6.01 -17.61
CA TRP A 144 8.82 7.01 -16.55
C TRP A 144 7.80 8.12 -16.74
N ASN A 145 7.72 8.71 -17.94
CA ASN A 145 6.78 9.80 -18.23
C ASN A 145 5.33 9.33 -18.13
N ARG A 146 5.00 8.15 -18.63
CA ARG A 146 3.69 7.54 -18.46
C ARG A 146 3.30 7.38 -16.98
N ARG A 147 4.22 6.90 -16.16
CA ARG A 147 3.99 6.77 -14.70
C ARG A 147 3.86 8.12 -14.01
N LEU A 148 4.64 9.10 -14.42
CA LEU A 148 4.59 10.45 -13.85
C LEU A 148 3.20 11.07 -14.05
N GLU A 149 2.62 10.94 -15.24
CA GLU A 149 1.26 11.40 -15.53
C GLU A 149 0.22 10.64 -14.71
N ASP A 150 0.27 9.31 -14.70
CA ASP A 150 -0.60 8.45 -13.91
C ASP A 150 -0.54 8.78 -12.41
N ASP A 151 0.67 8.92 -11.86
CA ASP A 151 0.91 9.23 -10.46
C ASP A 151 0.37 10.63 -10.09
N THR A 152 0.49 11.61 -10.99
CA THR A 152 -0.01 12.96 -10.75
C THR A 152 -1.53 12.99 -10.58
N ILE A 153 -2.23 12.18 -11.37
CA ILE A 153 -3.70 12.07 -11.28
C ILE A 153 -4.11 11.27 -10.04
N LYS A 154 -3.48 10.11 -9.81
CA LYS A 154 -3.88 9.17 -8.75
C LYS A 154 -3.54 9.65 -7.35
N PHE A 155 -2.46 10.43 -7.21
CA PHE A 155 -1.91 10.86 -5.93
C PHE A 155 -1.90 12.39 -5.77
N ASP A 156 -2.94 13.05 -6.28
CA ASP A 156 -3.13 14.49 -6.07
C ASP A 156 -3.55 14.77 -4.63
N ILE A 157 -2.58 15.04 -3.78
CA ILE A 157 -2.81 15.37 -2.35
C ILE A 157 -3.45 16.77 -2.16
N ASN A 158 -3.55 17.60 -3.21
CA ASN A 158 -4.31 18.84 -3.15
C ASN A 158 -5.83 18.59 -3.29
N ASN A 159 -6.22 17.40 -3.78
CA ASN A 159 -7.61 16.99 -3.78
C ASN A 159 -8.06 16.61 -2.36
N PRO A 160 -9.05 17.32 -1.76
CA PRO A 160 -9.53 17.04 -0.41
C PRO A 160 -10.01 15.60 -0.21
N GLU A 161 -10.57 14.95 -1.24
CA GLU A 161 -11.00 13.54 -1.14
C GLU A 161 -9.83 12.57 -0.98
N VAL A 162 -8.67 12.93 -1.53
CA VAL A 162 -7.43 12.17 -1.37
C VAL A 162 -6.81 12.49 -0.01
N TYR A 163 -6.64 13.78 0.28
CA TYR A 163 -6.00 14.24 1.51
C TYR A 163 -6.70 13.74 2.78
N ASN A 164 -8.02 13.73 2.81
CA ASN A 164 -8.83 13.30 3.96
C ASN A 164 -8.69 11.79 4.28
N LEU A 165 -8.13 10.99 3.36
CA LEU A 165 -7.83 9.58 3.59
C LEU A 165 -6.45 9.36 4.22
N ILE A 166 -5.57 10.37 4.19
CA ILE A 166 -4.18 10.27 4.62
C ILE A 166 -4.10 10.69 6.09
N ASN A 167 -3.48 9.84 6.90
CA ASN A 167 -3.19 10.17 8.31
C ASN A 167 -1.86 10.94 8.45
N ARG A 168 -0.89 10.63 7.59
CA ARG A 168 0.44 11.24 7.63
C ARG A 168 1.05 11.35 6.24
N VAL A 169 1.68 12.47 5.95
CA VAL A 169 2.60 12.65 4.82
C VAL A 169 4.03 12.60 5.36
N VAL A 170 4.86 11.74 4.78
CA VAL A 170 6.26 11.57 5.17
C VAL A 170 7.15 11.79 3.95
N GLU A 171 8.10 12.70 4.05
CA GLU A 171 9.08 12.96 3.02
C GLU A 171 10.24 11.96 3.11
N ASN A 172 10.48 11.26 2.02
CA ASN A 172 11.60 10.32 1.90
C ASN A 172 12.65 10.87 0.91
N THR A 173 13.34 11.94 1.33
CA THR A 173 14.33 12.65 0.51
C THR A 173 15.78 12.37 0.93
N GLY A 174 15.97 11.94 2.16
CA GLY A 174 17.28 11.69 2.79
C GLY A 174 17.53 10.22 3.07
N ASP A 175 17.97 9.95 4.30
CA ASP A 175 18.14 8.60 4.81
C ASP A 175 16.77 7.95 5.04
N ILE A 176 16.56 6.78 4.49
CA ILE A 176 15.29 6.05 4.63
C ILE A 176 14.97 5.72 6.09
N ARG A 177 15.97 5.67 6.97
CA ARG A 177 15.79 5.43 8.41
C ARG A 177 14.98 6.54 9.07
N ASP A 178 15.10 7.78 8.60
CA ASP A 178 14.35 8.91 9.14
C ASP A 178 12.85 8.76 8.83
N ALA A 179 12.52 8.45 7.57
CA ALA A 179 11.14 8.16 7.17
C ALA A 179 10.56 6.95 7.91
N LYS A 180 11.34 5.89 8.11
CA LYS A 180 10.94 4.72 8.90
C LYS A 180 10.64 5.10 10.35
N PHE A 181 11.49 5.89 10.96
CA PHE A 181 11.31 6.35 12.35
C PHE A 181 10.03 7.16 12.51
N GLU A 182 9.79 8.15 11.63
CA GLU A 182 8.55 8.93 11.67
C GLU A 182 7.31 8.07 11.52
N ILE A 183 7.28 7.16 10.54
CA ILE A 183 6.14 6.28 10.32
C ILE A 183 5.89 5.38 11.53
N SER A 184 6.94 4.75 12.06
CA SER A 184 6.79 3.84 13.20
C SER A 184 6.31 4.56 14.46
N TYR A 185 6.82 5.77 14.71
CA TYR A 185 6.43 6.61 15.85
C TYR A 185 4.96 7.04 15.75
N ASP A 186 4.54 7.55 14.59
CA ASP A 186 3.17 8.01 14.38
C ASP A 186 2.17 6.86 14.40
N PHE A 187 2.51 5.72 13.80
CA PHE A 187 1.67 4.52 13.82
C PHE A 187 1.51 3.97 15.25
N TYR A 188 2.60 3.93 16.02
CA TYR A 188 2.54 3.52 17.43
C TYR A 188 1.64 4.44 18.25
N ASN A 189 1.77 5.76 18.13
CA ASN A 189 0.93 6.72 18.82
C ASN A 189 -0.54 6.57 18.43
N TYR A 190 -0.83 6.36 17.15
CA TYR A 190 -2.19 6.12 16.68
C TYR A 190 -2.81 4.86 17.32
N ILE A 191 -2.05 3.79 17.44
CA ILE A 191 -2.47 2.57 18.13
C ILE A 191 -2.75 2.86 19.60
N MET A 192 -1.85 3.56 20.30
CA MET A 192 -1.97 3.85 21.73
C MET A 192 -3.17 4.75 22.06
N ASP A 193 -3.43 5.76 21.24
CA ASP A 193 -4.58 6.65 21.42
C ASP A 193 -5.90 5.91 21.20
N ARG A 194 -5.94 4.97 20.28
CA ARG A 194 -7.10 4.10 20.10
C ARG A 194 -7.36 3.24 21.33
N TYR A 195 -6.34 2.61 21.90
CA TYR A 195 -6.50 1.79 23.12
C TYR A 195 -7.01 2.61 24.32
N LYS A 196 -6.57 3.85 24.47
CA LYS A 196 -7.06 4.76 25.52
C LYS A 196 -8.56 5.04 25.33
N ASN A 197 -8.99 5.35 24.11
CA ASN A 197 -10.38 5.67 23.81
C ASN A 197 -11.32 4.48 24.00
N GLU A 198 -10.91 3.25 23.60
CA GLU A 198 -11.69 2.03 23.85
C GLU A 198 -11.88 1.73 25.35
N ASN A 199 -10.88 2.03 26.17
CA ASN A 199 -10.96 1.84 27.62
C ASN A 199 -11.85 2.88 28.30
N HIS A 200 -11.84 4.13 27.83
CA HIS A 200 -12.75 5.17 28.37
C HIS A 200 -14.22 4.88 28.07
N THR A 201 -14.55 4.31 26.92
CA THR A 201 -15.93 3.93 26.58
C THR A 201 -16.43 2.71 27.38
N ARG A 202 -15.53 1.81 27.77
CA ARG A 202 -15.90 0.64 28.62
C ARG A 202 -16.14 0.98 30.09
N PHE A 203 -15.53 2.03 30.62
CA PHE A 203 -15.63 2.41 32.04
C PHE A 203 -16.49 3.66 32.27
N GLY A 204 -16.95 4.36 31.22
CA GLY A 204 -17.77 5.58 31.29
C GLY A 204 -19.28 5.36 31.24
N GLY A 205 -19.75 4.13 31.16
CA GLY A 205 -21.15 3.76 30.97
C GLY A 205 -21.98 3.50 32.24
N ASN A 206 -21.54 3.98 33.42
CA ASN A 206 -22.35 3.93 34.65
C ASN A 206 -22.36 5.32 35.31
N LYS A 207 -23.25 6.17 34.87
CA LYS A 207 -23.83 7.26 35.66
C LYS A 207 -25.28 7.44 35.30
#